data_611002a758810fd7d70efad998a7050b
#
_entry.id   611002a758810fd7d70efad998a7050b
#
_cell.length_a   1.000
_cell.length_b   1.000
_cell.length_c   1.000
_cell.angle_alpha   90.00
_cell.angle_beta   90.00
_cell.angle_gamma   90.00
#
_symmetry.space_group_name_H-M   'P 1'
#
loop_
_entity.id
_entity.type
_entity.pdbx_description
1 polymer ?
#
loop_
_entity_poly.entity_id
_entity_poly.type
_entity_poly.pdbx_seq_one_letter_code
_entity_poly.pdbx_strand_id
1 'polypeptide(L)'
;FAHAIIRTGKILIGVYGLKLIIDGLISNDYITSIRMILIVLGSEFLINILEKKLVSLLEIKKQEIMQQVYQTINYKLMNIDYQHLEDPYYLDLSERSKYAINQFDALDNLFTSFADIIYYTLVISSMFAVLITFNPLILLIIFATLFLYTINSRFSSKHQVLLSQKLGPINRKFNYYQVIVSDVTSAKDFSVYPLSDLMFDKYSCFLQETNKVWINFYLKNALYRSLFVIISVIQIIAIYSLVGLQSIALSVGVSIFVFLIAAATKT
;
A
#
# COMPACT_ATOMS: atom_id res chain seq x y z
N PHE A 1 13.76 10.86 2.74
CA PHE A 1 13.47 12.00 3.61
C PHE A 1 12.88 13.18 2.83
N ALA A 2 13.58 13.73 1.82
CA ALA A 2 13.11 14.90 1.06
C ALA A 2 11.70 14.70 0.47
N HIS A 3 11.42 13.54 -0.12
CA HIS A 3 10.10 13.19 -0.65
C HIS A 3 9.02 13.20 0.44
N ALA A 4 9.29 12.62 1.62
CA ALA A 4 8.35 12.60 2.74
C ALA A 4 8.04 14.02 3.25
N ILE A 5 9.05 14.88 3.37
CA ILE A 5 8.87 16.28 3.80
C ILE A 5 8.00 17.06 2.80
N ILE A 6 8.28 16.95 1.51
CA ILE A 6 7.52 17.64 0.46
C ILE A 6 6.07 17.17 0.44
N ARG A 7 5.83 15.87 0.54
CA ARG A 7 4.49 15.27 0.58
C ARG A 7 3.72 15.70 1.84
N THR A 8 4.38 15.80 3.00
CA THR A 8 3.78 16.30 4.24
C THR A 8 3.45 17.79 4.12
N GLY A 9 4.37 18.60 3.57
CA GLY A 9 4.14 20.02 3.32
C GLY A 9 2.92 20.29 2.43
N LYS A 10 2.73 19.48 1.41
CA LYS A 10 1.55 19.54 0.52
C LYS A 10 0.23 19.37 1.29
N ILE A 11 0.15 18.39 2.21
CA ILE A 11 -1.04 18.19 3.03
C ILE A 11 -1.28 19.41 3.94
N LEU A 12 -0.24 19.91 4.59
CA LEU A 12 -0.36 21.07 5.47
C LEU A 12 -0.83 22.31 4.71
N ILE A 13 -0.26 22.60 3.55
CA ILE A 13 -0.66 23.71 2.69
C ILE A 13 -2.13 23.56 2.27
N GLY A 14 -2.57 22.36 1.88
CA GLY A 14 -3.97 22.11 1.53
C GLY A 14 -4.92 22.35 2.69
N VAL A 15 -4.59 21.87 3.89
CA VAL A 15 -5.44 22.02 5.09
C VAL A 15 -5.48 23.47 5.57
N TYR A 16 -4.33 24.14 5.70
CA TYR A 16 -4.27 25.55 6.12
C TYR A 16 -4.80 26.50 5.05
N GLY A 17 -4.51 26.21 3.77
CA GLY A 17 -5.00 26.99 2.64
C GLY A 17 -6.53 27.02 2.58
N LEU A 18 -7.16 25.86 2.80
CA LEU A 18 -8.62 25.76 2.85
C LEU A 18 -9.22 26.65 3.95
N LYS A 19 -8.62 26.65 5.15
CA LYS A 19 -9.04 27.52 6.25
C LYS A 19 -8.97 28.98 5.85
N LEU A 20 -7.83 29.44 5.30
CA LEU A 20 -7.62 30.85 4.92
C LEU A 20 -8.59 31.32 3.81
N ILE A 21 -8.90 30.45 2.86
CA ILE A 21 -9.86 30.70 1.80
C ILE A 21 -11.27 30.92 2.40
N ILE A 22 -11.69 30.04 3.31
CA ILE A 22 -13.00 30.12 3.94
C ILE A 22 -13.11 31.36 4.84
N ASP A 23 -12.06 31.69 5.61
CA ASP A 23 -12.02 32.89 6.43
C ASP A 23 -12.18 34.19 5.58
N GLY A 24 -11.51 34.23 4.41
CA GLY A 24 -11.66 35.35 3.46
C GLY A 24 -13.06 35.41 2.85
N LEU A 25 -13.70 34.30 2.56
CA LEU A 25 -15.09 34.28 2.03
C LEU A 25 -16.10 34.74 3.07
N ILE A 26 -15.94 34.35 4.34
CA ILE A 26 -16.82 34.75 5.44
C ILE A 26 -16.70 36.26 5.74
N SER A 27 -15.48 36.80 5.63
CA SER A 27 -15.23 38.24 5.82
C SER A 27 -15.68 39.15 4.65
N ASN A 28 -16.27 38.58 3.58
CA ASN A 28 -16.64 39.25 2.33
C ASN A 28 -15.45 39.88 1.59
N ASP A 29 -14.22 39.51 1.92
CA ASP A 29 -13.03 39.98 1.21
C ASP A 29 -12.68 39.03 0.05
N TYR A 30 -13.42 39.17 -1.04
CA TYR A 30 -13.28 38.34 -2.23
C TYR A 30 -11.90 38.47 -2.88
N ILE A 31 -11.26 39.62 -2.80
CA ILE A 31 -9.94 39.85 -3.39
C ILE A 31 -8.89 39.07 -2.65
N THR A 32 -8.94 39.08 -1.33
CA THR A 32 -8.03 38.26 -0.48
C THR A 32 -8.27 36.76 -0.68
N SER A 33 -9.52 36.35 -0.79
CA SER A 33 -9.87 34.95 -1.06
C SER A 33 -9.31 34.47 -2.42
N ILE A 34 -9.46 35.27 -3.48
CA ILE A 34 -8.92 34.94 -4.81
C ILE A 34 -7.38 34.86 -4.77
N ARG A 35 -6.71 35.80 -4.09
CA ARG A 35 -5.24 35.73 -3.91
C ARG A 35 -4.82 34.47 -3.19
N MET A 36 -5.49 34.08 -2.11
CA MET A 36 -5.18 32.86 -1.38
C MET A 36 -5.40 31.62 -2.21
N ILE A 37 -6.46 31.54 -3.01
CA ILE A 37 -6.70 30.43 -3.96
C ILE A 37 -5.53 30.33 -4.95
N LEU A 38 -5.10 31.42 -5.55
CA LEU A 38 -3.99 31.45 -6.51
C LEU A 38 -2.67 31.03 -5.85
N ILE A 39 -2.39 31.44 -4.61
CA ILE A 39 -1.19 31.07 -3.87
C ILE A 39 -1.22 29.57 -3.54
N VAL A 40 -2.35 29.06 -3.05
CA VAL A 40 -2.49 27.64 -2.69
C VAL A 40 -2.35 26.76 -3.95
N LEU A 41 -3.07 27.06 -5.02
CA LEU A 41 -2.98 26.30 -6.28
C LEU A 41 -1.58 26.42 -6.91
N GLY A 42 -0.96 27.60 -6.89
CA GLY A 42 0.40 27.80 -7.39
C GLY A 42 1.44 27.02 -6.58
N SER A 43 1.32 27.01 -5.25
CA SER A 43 2.20 26.23 -4.38
C SER A 43 2.01 24.73 -4.56
N GLU A 44 0.77 24.25 -4.67
CA GLU A 44 0.47 22.85 -4.97
C GLU A 44 1.03 22.40 -6.33
N PHE A 45 0.92 23.25 -7.35
CA PHE A 45 1.49 22.98 -8.68
C PHE A 45 3.00 22.83 -8.63
N LEU A 46 3.72 23.74 -7.96
CA LEU A 46 5.17 23.68 -7.79
C LEU A 46 5.59 22.43 -7.00
N ILE A 47 4.89 22.16 -5.91
CA ILE A 47 5.15 20.97 -5.08
C ILE A 47 4.92 19.69 -5.88
N ASN A 48 3.87 19.60 -6.69
CA ASN A 48 3.61 18.44 -7.53
C ASN A 48 4.72 18.19 -8.56
N ILE A 49 5.29 19.25 -9.15
CA ILE A 49 6.44 19.11 -10.06
C ILE A 49 7.67 18.57 -9.33
N LEU A 50 7.96 19.13 -8.15
CA LEU A 50 9.09 18.67 -7.33
C LEU A 50 8.89 17.21 -6.86
N GLU A 51 7.70 16.87 -6.41
CA GLU A 51 7.32 15.52 -6.00
C GLU A 51 7.55 14.51 -7.14
N LYS A 52 7.03 14.80 -8.34
CA LYS A 52 7.20 13.95 -9.51
C LYS A 52 8.67 13.74 -9.90
N LYS A 53 9.49 14.80 -9.86
CA LYS A 53 10.94 14.68 -10.11
C LYS A 53 11.63 13.81 -9.09
N LEU A 54 11.30 13.96 -7.81
CA LEU A 54 11.89 13.13 -6.75
C LEU A 54 11.45 11.67 -6.86
N VAL A 55 10.17 11.40 -7.15
CA VAL A 55 9.67 10.04 -7.38
C VAL A 55 10.43 9.40 -8.54
N SER A 56 10.60 10.10 -9.68
CA SER A 56 11.35 9.57 -10.81
C SER A 56 12.81 9.23 -10.46
N LEU A 57 13.49 10.07 -9.67
CA LEU A 57 14.84 9.79 -9.20
C LEU A 57 14.89 8.59 -8.24
N LEU A 58 13.90 8.46 -7.36
CA LEU A 58 13.80 7.30 -6.47
C LEU A 58 13.54 6.00 -7.25
N GLU A 59 12.71 6.06 -8.29
CA GLU A 59 12.44 4.92 -9.17
C GLU A 59 13.69 4.43 -9.91
N ILE A 60 14.51 5.35 -10.43
CA ILE A 60 15.78 5.02 -11.07
C ILE A 60 16.69 4.31 -10.07
N LYS A 61 16.87 4.87 -8.86
CA LYS A 61 17.73 4.27 -7.83
C LYS A 61 17.21 2.91 -7.34
N LYS A 62 15.92 2.75 -7.26
CA LYS A 62 15.26 1.49 -6.93
C LYS A 62 15.54 0.41 -7.98
N GLN A 63 15.46 0.76 -9.28
CA GLN A 63 15.81 -0.16 -10.35
C GLN A 63 17.29 -0.58 -10.32
N GLU A 64 18.20 0.34 -10.02
CA GLU A 64 19.63 0.00 -9.82
C GLU A 64 19.81 -1.03 -8.69
N ILE A 65 19.13 -0.84 -7.55
CA ILE A 65 19.20 -1.77 -6.41
C ILE A 65 18.58 -3.13 -6.78
N MET A 66 17.45 -3.14 -7.48
CA MET A 66 16.83 -4.37 -7.96
C MET A 66 17.78 -5.17 -8.84
N GLN A 67 18.49 -4.52 -9.78
CA GLN A 67 19.47 -5.17 -10.63
C GLN A 67 20.63 -5.77 -9.81
N GLN A 68 21.14 -5.06 -8.79
CA GLN A 68 22.17 -5.56 -7.90
C GLN A 68 21.71 -6.79 -7.09
N VAL A 69 20.46 -6.78 -6.63
CA VAL A 69 19.87 -7.94 -5.93
C VAL A 69 19.80 -9.16 -6.87
N TYR A 70 19.31 -8.98 -8.10
CA TYR A 70 19.29 -10.06 -9.09
C TYR A 70 20.67 -10.59 -9.43
N GLN A 71 21.66 -9.70 -9.61
CA GLN A 71 23.05 -10.11 -9.81
C GLN A 71 23.56 -10.95 -8.64
N THR A 72 23.27 -10.54 -7.41
CA THR A 72 23.70 -11.26 -6.21
C THR A 72 23.03 -12.65 -6.10
N ILE A 73 21.75 -12.73 -6.42
CA ILE A 73 21.01 -13.99 -6.45
C ILE A 73 21.61 -14.93 -7.51
N ASN A 74 21.80 -14.43 -8.73
CA ASN A 74 22.36 -15.20 -9.83
C ASN A 74 23.77 -15.68 -9.52
N TYR A 75 24.60 -14.82 -8.94
CA TYR A 75 25.96 -15.19 -8.52
C TYR A 75 25.95 -16.33 -7.48
N LYS A 76 25.06 -16.25 -6.50
CA LYS A 76 24.89 -17.31 -5.50
C LYS A 76 24.39 -18.60 -6.12
N LEU A 77 23.43 -18.54 -7.04
CA LEU A 77 22.92 -19.74 -7.74
C LEU A 77 24.00 -20.43 -8.59
N MET A 78 24.91 -19.65 -9.20
CA MET A 78 26.03 -20.23 -9.98
C MET A 78 27.10 -20.90 -9.11
N ASN A 79 27.19 -20.53 -7.84
CA ASN A 79 28.22 -21.01 -6.90
C ASN A 79 27.62 -21.90 -5.78
N ILE A 80 26.39 -22.38 -5.93
CA ILE A 80 25.78 -23.28 -4.96
C ILE A 80 26.24 -24.72 -5.20
N ASP A 81 26.47 -25.49 -4.12
CA ASP A 81 26.84 -26.89 -4.22
C ASP A 81 25.74 -27.71 -4.87
N TYR A 82 26.14 -28.66 -5.71
CA TYR A 82 25.22 -29.51 -6.49
C TYR A 82 24.16 -30.22 -5.64
N GLN A 83 24.54 -30.65 -4.42
CA GLN A 83 23.62 -31.28 -3.47
C GLN A 83 22.37 -30.43 -3.15
N HIS A 84 22.52 -29.12 -3.11
CA HIS A 84 21.42 -28.21 -2.81
C HIS A 84 20.52 -27.94 -4.02
N LEU A 85 20.99 -28.19 -5.25
CA LEU A 85 20.21 -27.99 -6.46
C LEU A 85 19.14 -29.08 -6.64
N GLU A 86 19.32 -30.26 -6.06
CA GLU A 86 18.36 -31.38 -6.14
C GLU A 86 17.50 -31.53 -4.87
N ASP A 87 17.84 -30.86 -3.79
CA ASP A 87 17.07 -30.92 -2.55
C ASP A 87 15.74 -30.14 -2.67
N PRO A 88 14.60 -30.83 -2.48
CA PRO A 88 13.27 -30.19 -2.57
C PRO A 88 13.09 -29.00 -1.67
N TYR A 89 13.73 -28.94 -0.51
CA TYR A 89 13.66 -27.81 0.42
C TYR A 89 14.27 -26.55 -0.20
N TYR A 90 15.46 -26.64 -0.80
CA TYR A 90 16.13 -25.49 -1.43
C TYR A 90 15.41 -25.06 -2.71
N LEU A 91 14.85 -26.01 -3.47
CA LEU A 91 14.03 -25.69 -4.63
C LEU A 91 12.77 -24.92 -4.24
N ASP A 92 12.05 -25.36 -3.20
CA ASP A 92 10.87 -24.66 -2.70
C ASP A 92 11.22 -23.28 -2.15
N LEU A 93 12.36 -23.13 -1.48
CA LEU A 93 12.85 -21.85 -0.97
C LEU A 93 13.18 -20.88 -2.12
N SER A 94 13.85 -21.37 -3.16
CA SER A 94 14.17 -20.61 -4.37
C SER A 94 12.89 -20.11 -5.07
N GLU A 95 11.92 -20.99 -5.29
CA GLU A 95 10.65 -20.63 -5.93
C GLU A 95 9.84 -19.64 -5.08
N ARG A 96 9.80 -19.80 -3.76
CA ARG A 96 9.16 -18.83 -2.86
C ARG A 96 9.83 -17.47 -2.92
N SER A 97 11.17 -17.44 -3.00
CA SER A 97 11.94 -16.19 -3.09
C SER A 97 11.68 -15.48 -4.43
N LYS A 98 11.74 -16.22 -5.54
CA LYS A 98 11.40 -15.68 -6.87
C LYS A 98 9.97 -15.15 -6.92
N TYR A 99 9.02 -15.90 -6.35
CA TYR A 99 7.63 -15.49 -6.32
C TYR A 99 7.42 -14.24 -5.48
N ALA A 100 8.07 -14.14 -4.31
CA ALA A 100 7.99 -12.95 -3.48
C ALA A 100 8.52 -11.71 -4.20
N ILE A 101 9.62 -11.83 -4.94
CA ILE A 101 10.22 -10.73 -5.68
C ILE A 101 9.37 -10.36 -6.90
N ASN A 102 8.93 -11.32 -7.71
CA ASN A 102 8.32 -11.08 -9.01
C ASN A 102 6.81 -10.84 -8.96
N GLN A 103 6.09 -11.48 -8.03
CA GLN A 103 4.62 -11.41 -7.95
C GLN A 103 4.11 -10.49 -6.84
N PHE A 104 4.82 -10.42 -5.73
CA PHE A 104 4.44 -9.57 -4.60
C PHE A 104 5.24 -8.26 -4.54
N ASP A 105 6.14 -8.02 -5.50
CA ASP A 105 7.00 -6.85 -5.50
C ASP A 105 7.62 -6.57 -4.12
N ALA A 106 8.08 -7.64 -3.43
CA ALA A 106 8.46 -7.57 -2.02
C ALA A 106 9.54 -6.53 -1.75
N LEU A 107 10.52 -6.39 -2.66
CA LEU A 107 11.56 -5.37 -2.54
C LEU A 107 10.99 -3.97 -2.74
N ASP A 108 10.08 -3.80 -3.71
CA ASP A 108 9.37 -2.55 -3.95
C ASP A 108 8.57 -2.10 -2.74
N ASN A 109 7.80 -3.03 -2.20
CA ASN A 109 7.00 -2.79 -1.00
C ASN A 109 7.86 -2.48 0.23
N LEU A 110 9.06 -3.04 0.36
CA LEU A 110 9.99 -2.67 1.42
C LEU A 110 10.44 -1.21 1.31
N PHE A 111 10.91 -0.78 0.13
CA PHE A 111 11.36 0.61 -0.07
C PHE A 111 10.24 1.62 0.11
N THR A 112 9.06 1.34 -0.46
CA THR A 112 7.89 2.22 -0.32
C THR A 112 7.41 2.27 1.13
N SER A 113 7.37 1.14 1.85
CA SER A 113 6.97 1.09 3.25
C SER A 113 7.90 1.89 4.15
N PHE A 114 9.22 1.85 3.93
CA PHE A 114 10.16 2.69 4.68
C PHE A 114 9.91 4.18 4.45
N ALA A 115 9.72 4.58 3.19
CA ALA A 115 9.40 5.97 2.85
C ALA A 115 8.06 6.41 3.46
N ASP A 116 7.06 5.54 3.43
CA ASP A 116 5.74 5.79 3.97
C ASP A 116 5.74 5.86 5.51
N ILE A 117 6.54 5.06 6.22
CA ILE A 117 6.69 5.19 7.69
C ILE A 117 7.16 6.59 8.05
N ILE A 118 8.18 7.10 7.37
CA ILE A 118 8.71 8.45 7.62
C ILE A 118 7.63 9.50 7.31
N TYR A 119 6.99 9.36 6.17
CA TYR A 119 5.92 10.27 5.74
C TYR A 119 4.76 10.30 6.74
N TYR A 120 4.19 9.15 7.09
CA TYR A 120 3.06 9.09 8.04
C TYR A 120 3.45 9.55 9.43
N THR A 121 4.68 9.30 9.88
CA THR A 121 5.17 9.83 11.17
C THR A 121 5.18 11.35 11.16
N LEU A 122 5.65 11.97 10.08
CA LEU A 122 5.65 13.44 9.94
C LEU A 122 4.22 14.00 9.85
N VAL A 123 3.33 13.36 9.08
CA VAL A 123 1.92 13.79 8.97
C VAL A 123 1.22 13.69 10.31
N ILE A 124 1.31 12.54 10.99
CA ILE A 124 0.68 12.34 12.30
C ILE A 124 1.20 13.36 13.30
N SER A 125 2.53 13.56 13.39
CA SER A 125 3.13 14.53 14.32
C SER A 125 2.66 15.96 14.05
N SER A 126 2.57 16.37 12.78
CA SER A 126 2.12 17.70 12.40
C SER A 126 0.63 17.92 12.67
N MET A 127 -0.21 16.94 12.35
CA MET A 127 -1.65 17.00 12.62
C MET A 127 -1.96 16.90 14.12
N PHE A 128 -1.17 16.09 14.84
CA PHE A 128 -1.27 15.98 16.30
C PHE A 128 -1.05 17.33 16.98
N ALA A 129 -0.01 18.08 16.57
CA ALA A 129 0.26 19.41 17.08
C ALA A 129 -0.92 20.37 16.86
N VAL A 130 -1.61 20.24 15.73
CA VAL A 130 -2.81 21.03 15.44
C VAL A 130 -4.00 20.60 16.28
N LEU A 131 -4.30 19.31 16.34
CA LEU A 131 -5.52 18.82 16.98
C LEU A 131 -5.48 18.94 18.52
N ILE A 132 -4.30 18.86 19.15
CA ILE A 132 -4.16 19.01 20.60
C ILE A 132 -4.57 20.40 21.10
N THR A 133 -4.34 21.43 20.28
CA THR A 133 -4.70 22.81 20.63
C THR A 133 -6.20 23.08 20.58
N PHE A 134 -6.96 22.26 19.80
CA PHE A 134 -8.39 22.48 19.64
C PHE A 134 -9.22 21.51 20.48
N ASN A 135 -8.94 20.20 20.39
CA ASN A 135 -9.72 19.21 21.13
C ASN A 135 -8.98 17.89 21.34
N PRO A 136 -8.55 17.57 22.57
CA PRO A 136 -7.86 16.33 22.88
C PRO A 136 -8.72 15.06 22.71
N LEU A 137 -10.07 15.17 22.73
CA LEU A 137 -10.95 14.01 22.53
C LEU A 137 -10.84 13.44 21.10
N ILE A 138 -10.57 14.29 20.10
CA ILE A 138 -10.36 13.84 18.71
C ILE A 138 -9.14 12.90 18.66
N LEU A 139 -8.08 13.24 19.39
CA LEU A 139 -6.88 12.42 19.47
C LEU A 139 -7.16 11.06 20.08
N LEU A 140 -7.99 11.00 21.11
CA LEU A 140 -8.38 9.74 21.73
C LEU A 140 -9.10 8.82 20.75
N ILE A 141 -10.02 9.37 19.95
CA ILE A 141 -10.70 8.63 18.87
C ILE A 141 -9.69 8.10 17.86
N ILE A 142 -8.76 8.94 17.40
CA ILE A 142 -7.73 8.54 16.44
C ILE A 142 -6.85 7.43 17.00
N PHE A 143 -6.38 7.53 18.25
CA PHE A 143 -5.58 6.47 18.89
C PHE A 143 -6.36 5.16 19.05
N ALA A 144 -7.62 5.22 19.43
CA ALA A 144 -8.47 4.04 19.55
C ALA A 144 -8.62 3.32 18.20
N THR A 145 -8.85 4.08 17.13
CA THR A 145 -8.97 3.49 15.79
C THR A 145 -7.65 2.98 15.25
N LEU A 146 -6.53 3.66 15.47
CA LEU A 146 -5.19 3.15 15.14
C LEU A 146 -4.88 1.83 15.84
N PHE A 147 -5.28 1.69 17.09
CA PHE A 147 -5.13 0.44 17.83
C PHE A 147 -5.93 -0.69 17.18
N LEU A 148 -7.19 -0.45 16.83
CA LEU A 148 -8.03 -1.41 16.10
C LEU A 148 -7.46 -1.77 14.73
N TYR A 149 -6.93 -0.79 13.98
CA TYR A 149 -6.25 -1.02 12.72
C TYR A 149 -5.01 -1.92 12.88
N THR A 150 -4.22 -1.68 13.91
CA THR A 150 -3.02 -2.48 14.17
C THR A 150 -3.37 -3.94 14.46
N ILE A 151 -4.42 -4.19 15.23
CA ILE A 151 -4.90 -5.55 15.51
C ILE A 151 -5.35 -6.22 14.21
N ASN A 152 -6.21 -5.57 13.43
CA ASN A 152 -6.71 -6.12 12.18
C ASN A 152 -5.58 -6.39 11.17
N SER A 153 -4.61 -5.48 11.07
CA SER A 153 -3.43 -5.62 10.23
C SER A 153 -2.58 -6.84 10.61
N ARG A 154 -2.38 -7.10 11.89
CA ARG A 154 -1.65 -8.29 12.36
C ARG A 154 -2.31 -9.60 11.90
N PHE A 155 -3.64 -9.69 11.99
CA PHE A 155 -4.37 -10.87 11.52
C PHE A 155 -4.28 -11.02 10.00
N SER A 156 -4.45 -9.94 9.27
CA SER A 156 -4.31 -9.92 7.80
C SER A 156 -2.91 -10.35 7.36
N SER A 157 -1.86 -9.78 7.96
CA SER A 157 -0.47 -10.11 7.64
C SER A 157 -0.13 -11.57 7.94
N LYS A 158 -0.59 -12.10 9.09
CA LYS A 158 -0.42 -13.52 9.42
C LYS A 158 -1.06 -14.43 8.37
N HIS A 159 -2.24 -14.04 7.88
CA HIS A 159 -2.93 -14.79 6.83
C HIS A 159 -2.16 -14.76 5.50
N GLN A 160 -1.56 -13.63 5.13
CA GLN A 160 -0.70 -13.50 3.94
C GLN A 160 0.55 -14.38 4.04
N VAL A 161 1.21 -14.42 5.20
CA VAL A 161 2.37 -15.28 5.42
C VAL A 161 2.01 -16.77 5.27
N LEU A 162 0.87 -17.20 5.82
CA LEU A 162 0.39 -18.57 5.68
C LEU A 162 0.10 -18.96 4.22
N LEU A 163 -0.43 -18.01 3.42
CA LEU A 163 -0.59 -18.22 1.99
C LEU A 163 0.76 -18.36 1.30
N SER A 164 1.70 -17.47 1.55
CA SER A 164 3.04 -17.49 0.95
C SER A 164 3.74 -18.85 1.19
N GLN A 165 3.57 -19.45 2.37
CA GLN A 165 4.10 -20.78 2.66
C GLN A 165 3.46 -21.89 1.81
N LYS A 166 2.16 -21.78 1.51
CA LYS A 166 1.44 -22.76 0.67
C LYS A 166 1.74 -22.61 -0.82
N LEU A 167 2.15 -21.43 -1.26
CA LEU A 167 2.36 -21.15 -2.68
C LEU A 167 3.66 -21.75 -3.24
N GLY A 168 4.68 -22.03 -2.42
CA GLY A 168 5.93 -22.61 -2.90
C GLY A 168 5.74 -23.89 -3.72
N PRO A 169 5.14 -24.96 -3.14
CA PRO A 169 4.88 -26.20 -3.88
C PRO A 169 3.92 -26.03 -5.05
N ILE A 170 2.92 -25.14 -4.91
CA ILE A 170 1.95 -24.85 -5.96
C ILE A 170 2.64 -24.20 -7.16
N ASN A 171 3.48 -23.20 -6.94
CA ASN A 171 4.18 -22.49 -8.00
C ASN A 171 5.19 -23.38 -8.72
N ARG A 172 5.86 -24.30 -8.00
CA ARG A 172 6.75 -25.27 -8.62
C ARG A 172 5.98 -26.17 -9.60
N LYS A 173 4.83 -26.71 -9.20
CA LYS A 173 3.96 -27.49 -10.09
C LYS A 173 3.46 -26.65 -11.27
N PHE A 174 3.05 -25.43 -11.03
CA PHE A 174 2.60 -24.53 -12.07
C PHE A 174 3.69 -24.27 -13.12
N ASN A 175 4.90 -23.92 -12.69
CA ASN A 175 6.04 -23.69 -13.57
C ASN A 175 6.37 -24.96 -14.39
N TYR A 176 6.31 -26.14 -13.76
CA TYR A 176 6.53 -27.40 -14.46
C TYR A 176 5.51 -27.59 -15.62
N TYR A 177 4.22 -27.45 -15.35
CA TYR A 177 3.20 -27.58 -16.38
C TYR A 177 3.30 -26.50 -17.44
N GLN A 178 3.56 -25.25 -17.04
CA GLN A 178 3.67 -24.14 -17.97
C GLN A 178 4.87 -24.30 -18.90
N VAL A 179 6.02 -24.72 -18.41
CA VAL A 179 7.21 -24.97 -19.25
C VAL A 179 6.90 -26.08 -20.26
N ILE A 180 6.34 -27.21 -19.82
CA ILE A 180 6.05 -28.32 -20.73
C ILE A 180 5.05 -27.93 -21.81
N VAL A 181 3.98 -27.21 -21.47
CA VAL A 181 2.92 -26.83 -22.43
C VAL A 181 3.38 -25.71 -23.37
N SER A 182 4.27 -24.82 -22.91
CA SER A 182 4.73 -23.64 -23.67
C SER A 182 6.01 -23.91 -24.48
N ASP A 183 6.71 -25.03 -24.24
CA ASP A 183 7.95 -25.32 -24.91
C ASP A 183 7.70 -25.98 -26.28
N VAL A 184 8.20 -25.30 -27.32
CA VAL A 184 8.10 -25.80 -28.71
C VAL A 184 8.80 -27.16 -28.90
N THR A 185 9.83 -27.47 -28.12
CA THR A 185 10.51 -28.78 -28.18
C THR A 185 9.60 -29.89 -27.71
N SER A 186 8.82 -29.66 -26.68
CA SER A 186 7.81 -30.58 -26.15
C SER A 186 6.63 -30.80 -27.13
N ALA A 187 6.36 -29.84 -28.03
CA ALA A 187 5.30 -29.97 -29.02
C ALA A 187 5.51 -31.15 -29.98
N LYS A 188 6.76 -31.53 -30.25
CA LYS A 188 7.08 -32.74 -31.06
C LYS A 188 6.63 -34.02 -30.36
N ASP A 189 6.87 -34.10 -29.06
CA ASP A 189 6.51 -35.28 -28.27
C ASP A 189 4.99 -35.44 -28.17
N PHE A 190 4.27 -34.32 -28.03
CA PHE A 190 2.80 -34.26 -28.05
C PHE A 190 2.22 -34.66 -29.40
N SER A 191 2.94 -34.38 -30.50
CA SER A 191 2.50 -34.75 -31.85
C SER A 191 2.71 -36.25 -32.14
N VAL A 192 3.72 -36.85 -31.53
CA VAL A 192 4.05 -38.30 -31.73
C VAL A 192 3.22 -39.20 -30.80
N TYR A 193 3.02 -38.73 -29.55
CA TYR A 193 2.24 -39.43 -28.55
C TYR A 193 0.97 -38.65 -28.24
N PRO A 194 -0.24 -39.29 -28.21
CA PRO A 194 -1.50 -38.58 -27.90
C PRO A 194 -1.59 -38.26 -26.40
N LEU A 195 -0.64 -37.46 -25.91
CA LEU A 195 -0.53 -37.07 -24.49
C LEU A 195 -1.21 -35.75 -24.18
N SER A 196 -1.66 -35.02 -25.18
CA SER A 196 -2.26 -33.68 -25.03
C SER A 196 -3.47 -33.66 -24.10
N ASP A 197 -4.38 -34.64 -24.28
CA ASP A 197 -5.59 -34.71 -23.45
C ASP A 197 -5.27 -35.08 -22.00
N LEU A 198 -4.36 -36.03 -21.78
CA LEU A 198 -3.91 -36.40 -20.45
C LEU A 198 -3.24 -35.24 -19.72
N MET A 199 -2.40 -34.49 -20.41
CA MET A 199 -1.72 -33.33 -19.83
C MET A 199 -2.68 -32.18 -19.54
N PHE A 200 -3.63 -31.95 -20.44
CA PHE A 200 -4.67 -30.94 -20.26
C PHE A 200 -5.57 -31.27 -19.06
N ASP A 201 -5.97 -32.51 -18.89
CA ASP A 201 -6.77 -32.95 -17.75
C ASP A 201 -6.03 -32.81 -16.43
N LYS A 202 -4.76 -33.21 -16.38
CA LYS A 202 -3.92 -33.01 -15.17
C LYS A 202 -3.71 -31.55 -14.85
N TYR A 203 -3.45 -30.72 -15.85
CA TYR A 203 -3.28 -29.28 -15.67
C TYR A 203 -4.57 -28.62 -15.21
N SER A 204 -5.71 -28.97 -15.81
CA SER A 204 -7.02 -28.42 -15.43
C SER A 204 -7.41 -28.81 -13.99
N CYS A 205 -7.15 -30.04 -13.59
CA CYS A 205 -7.35 -30.48 -12.19
C CYS A 205 -6.48 -29.67 -11.22
N PHE A 206 -5.20 -29.51 -11.56
CA PHE A 206 -4.29 -28.69 -10.78
C PHE A 206 -4.74 -27.22 -10.68
N LEU A 207 -5.20 -26.61 -11.78
CA LEU A 207 -5.74 -25.24 -11.78
C LEU A 207 -6.96 -25.11 -10.87
N GLN A 208 -7.85 -26.11 -10.86
CA GLN A 208 -9.02 -26.10 -9.97
C GLN A 208 -8.63 -26.16 -8.49
N GLU A 209 -7.64 -26.99 -8.14
CA GLU A 209 -7.12 -27.05 -6.77
C GLU A 209 -6.47 -25.73 -6.35
N THR A 210 -5.66 -25.15 -7.24
CA THR A 210 -5.00 -23.88 -7.03
C THR A 210 -6.02 -22.73 -6.85
N ASN A 211 -7.06 -22.71 -7.70
CA ASN A 211 -8.14 -21.72 -7.58
C ASN A 211 -8.86 -21.77 -6.23
N LYS A 212 -9.08 -22.95 -5.65
CA LYS A 212 -9.68 -23.07 -4.31
C LYS A 212 -8.82 -22.38 -3.25
N VAL A 213 -7.49 -22.49 -3.36
CA VAL A 213 -6.56 -21.82 -2.43
C VAL A 213 -6.68 -20.28 -2.58
N TRP A 214 -6.70 -19.79 -3.81
CA TRP A 214 -6.82 -18.37 -4.09
C TRP A 214 -8.18 -17.79 -3.68
N ILE A 215 -9.29 -18.47 -3.98
CA ILE A 215 -10.63 -18.04 -3.58
C ILE A 215 -10.72 -17.91 -2.05
N ASN A 216 -10.26 -18.91 -1.31
CA ASN A 216 -10.26 -18.85 0.15
C ASN A 216 -9.39 -17.71 0.69
N PHE A 217 -8.28 -17.43 0.05
CA PHE A 217 -7.43 -16.29 0.41
C PHE A 217 -8.12 -14.96 0.16
N TYR A 218 -8.66 -14.76 -1.05
CA TYR A 218 -9.31 -13.50 -1.40
C TYR A 218 -10.56 -13.23 -0.57
N LEU A 219 -11.36 -14.26 -0.26
CA LEU A 219 -12.51 -14.11 0.63
C LEU A 219 -12.12 -13.64 2.04
N LYS A 220 -11.09 -14.26 2.63
CA LYS A 220 -10.58 -13.83 3.94
C LYS A 220 -9.96 -12.43 3.90
N ASN A 221 -9.19 -12.13 2.85
CA ASN A 221 -8.60 -10.81 2.66
C ASN A 221 -9.68 -9.73 2.48
N ALA A 222 -10.76 -10.04 1.76
CA ALA A 222 -11.91 -9.16 1.62
C ALA A 222 -12.57 -8.86 2.98
N LEU A 223 -12.71 -9.86 3.87
CA LEU A 223 -13.21 -9.64 5.23
C LEU A 223 -12.33 -8.69 6.03
N TYR A 224 -11.01 -8.86 6.01
CA TYR A 224 -10.10 -7.94 6.70
C TYR A 224 -10.18 -6.52 6.13
N ARG A 225 -10.26 -6.39 4.79
CA ARG A 225 -10.42 -5.09 4.14
C ARG A 225 -11.76 -4.42 4.47
N SER A 226 -12.86 -5.17 4.51
CA SER A 226 -14.16 -4.62 4.91
C SER A 226 -14.17 -4.14 6.36
N LEU A 227 -13.47 -4.84 7.27
CA LEU A 227 -13.30 -4.37 8.66
C LEU A 227 -12.55 -3.03 8.71
N PHE A 228 -11.50 -2.83 7.90
CA PHE A 228 -10.84 -1.52 7.80
C PHE A 228 -11.82 -0.42 7.38
N VAL A 229 -12.65 -0.67 6.37
CA VAL A 229 -13.66 0.30 5.91
C VAL A 229 -14.66 0.62 7.00
N ILE A 230 -15.17 -0.39 7.71
CA ILE A 230 -16.13 -0.20 8.82
C ILE A 230 -15.50 0.66 9.92
N ILE A 231 -14.28 0.36 10.34
CA ILE A 231 -13.57 1.13 11.39
C ILE A 231 -13.39 2.58 10.94
N SER A 232 -13.00 2.83 9.67
CA SER A 232 -12.82 4.18 9.14
C SER A 232 -14.14 4.97 9.07
N VAL A 233 -15.24 4.33 8.69
CA VAL A 233 -16.55 4.98 8.66
C VAL A 233 -16.99 5.36 10.08
N ILE A 234 -16.82 4.46 11.06
CA ILE A 234 -17.12 4.76 12.47
C ILE A 234 -16.27 5.92 12.98
N GLN A 235 -14.97 5.94 12.66
CA GLN A 235 -14.06 7.03 12.99
C GLN A 235 -14.56 8.37 12.43
N ILE A 236 -14.90 8.41 11.15
CA ILE A 236 -15.39 9.61 10.46
C ILE A 236 -16.67 10.11 11.15
N ILE A 237 -17.65 9.23 11.37
CA ILE A 237 -18.91 9.60 12.03
C ILE A 237 -18.64 10.16 13.43
N ALA A 238 -17.77 9.52 14.22
CA ALA A 238 -17.44 9.98 15.57
C ALA A 238 -16.78 11.38 15.55
N ILE A 239 -15.84 11.61 14.64
CA ILE A 239 -15.15 12.91 14.50
C ILE A 239 -16.14 14.00 14.06
N TYR A 240 -16.94 13.75 13.00
CA TYR A 240 -17.93 14.72 12.53
C TYR A 240 -18.98 15.05 13.60
N SER A 241 -19.46 14.07 14.34
CA SER A 241 -20.42 14.27 15.42
C SER A 241 -19.82 15.10 16.55
N LEU A 242 -18.57 14.83 16.95
CA LEU A 242 -17.90 15.55 18.02
C LEU A 242 -17.59 16.99 17.63
N VAL A 243 -17.03 17.21 16.43
CA VAL A 243 -16.70 18.55 15.94
C VAL A 243 -18.00 19.35 15.66
N GLY A 244 -19.06 18.68 15.15
CA GLY A 244 -20.36 19.31 14.93
C GLY A 244 -21.01 19.79 16.22
N LEU A 245 -21.05 18.95 17.25
CA LEU A 245 -21.59 19.33 18.57
C LEU A 245 -20.81 20.49 19.18
N GLN A 246 -19.50 20.50 19.05
CA GLN A 246 -18.67 21.60 19.56
C GLN A 246 -18.85 22.89 18.77
N SER A 247 -19.02 22.84 17.46
CA SER A 247 -19.30 24.03 16.65
C SER A 247 -20.60 24.71 17.09
N ILE A 248 -21.62 23.93 17.41
CA ILE A 248 -22.91 24.44 17.91
C ILE A 248 -22.73 25.04 19.30
N ALA A 249 -22.04 24.33 20.21
CA ALA A 249 -21.89 24.72 21.61
C ALA A 249 -20.99 25.95 21.81
N LEU A 250 -19.92 26.09 21.03
CA LEU A 250 -18.88 27.10 21.18
C LEU A 250 -18.96 28.26 20.15
N SER A 251 -19.98 28.25 19.29
CA SER A 251 -20.11 29.22 18.16
C SER A 251 -18.83 29.28 17.31
N VAL A 252 -18.15 28.15 17.14
CA VAL A 252 -16.92 28.06 16.36
C VAL A 252 -17.22 28.34 14.89
N GLY A 253 -16.46 29.23 14.29
CA GLY A 253 -16.65 29.62 12.89
C GLY A 253 -16.53 28.42 11.93
N VAL A 254 -17.27 28.47 10.82
CA VAL A 254 -17.32 27.43 9.79
C VAL A 254 -15.92 27.06 9.27
N SER A 255 -15.02 28.00 9.18
CA SER A 255 -13.63 27.80 8.74
C SER A 255 -12.85 26.86 9.67
N ILE A 256 -13.02 27.03 10.99
CA ILE A 256 -12.37 26.16 12.00
C ILE A 256 -12.99 24.76 11.97
N PHE A 257 -14.31 24.65 11.79
CA PHE A 257 -15.01 23.38 11.62
C PHE A 257 -14.43 22.59 10.43
N VAL A 258 -14.37 23.19 9.24
CA VAL A 258 -13.82 22.56 8.04
C VAL A 258 -12.34 22.22 8.20
N PHE A 259 -11.57 23.08 8.84
CA PHE A 259 -10.15 22.85 9.12
C PHE A 259 -9.93 21.61 10.02
N LEU A 260 -10.69 21.49 11.12
CA LEU A 260 -10.57 20.36 12.03
C LEU A 260 -10.95 19.03 11.36
N ILE A 261 -12.02 19.05 10.56
CA ILE A 261 -12.42 17.86 9.79
C ILE A 261 -11.33 17.48 8.79
N ALA A 262 -10.83 18.45 8.02
CA ALA A 262 -9.77 18.21 7.03
C ALA A 262 -8.48 17.68 7.68
N ALA A 263 -8.12 18.19 8.85
CA ALA A 263 -6.97 17.70 9.61
C ALA A 263 -7.18 16.27 10.13
N ALA A 264 -8.35 15.99 10.69
CA ALA A 264 -8.65 14.70 11.30
C ALA A 264 -8.91 13.57 10.30
N THR A 265 -9.34 13.89 9.08
CA THR A 265 -9.56 12.88 8.01
C THR A 265 -8.30 12.56 7.20
N LYS A 266 -7.26 13.39 7.31
CA LYS A 266 -5.97 13.14 6.64
C LYS A 266 -4.91 12.51 7.54
N THR A 267 -5.23 12.29 8.81
CA THR A 267 -4.43 11.47 9.75
C THR A 267 -4.78 10.00 9.64
#